data_dbbbbdb361a2a5b94bc23f2677dffbc1
#
_entry.id   dbbbbdb361a2a5b94bc23f2677dffbc1
#
_cell.length_a   1.000
_cell.length_b   1.000
_cell.length_c   1.000
_cell.angle_alpha   90.00
_cell.angle_beta   90.00
_cell.angle_gamma   90.00
#
_symmetry.space_group_name_H-M   'P 1'
#
loop_
_entity.id
_entity.type
_entity.pdbx_description
1 polymer ?
#
loop_
_entity_poly.entity_id
_entity_poly.type
_entity_poly.pdbx_seq_one_letter_code
_entity_poly.pdbx_strand_id
1 'polypeptide(L)'
;MKKIAIIGSGPTGIYTFYSLLNNAAPLSITVFEKADQPGVGMPYSDEDNSRLMLANIASIEIPPIFITYLDWLKQQSAAHLARYNVDSEKLHDRQFLPRILLGEYFHDRFLAVVAEAKKSGFHVEVHPNAEVTDIKADADGVALSVNDAPFSRRFDLAVVATGHVWPDEDETTRAYFPSPWSGLMDAEIRACEVGIMGTSLSGLDAAMAVVMQHGRFSGEQFVVNKGSEGLKITLMSRTGVLPEADFYCPIPYEPLSVLTESVAESEIAKGPDGLLDRIFALMVKELELADPRWCQAISLVTLNADTLRDVWFEDRKKHGPFTWAEANLKEVERNKREKRTVAWRYTVLRLHEVVQAIVPSLSERDRERFKSGLERVFIDNYAAIPPQSIRRLLALREAGIISVVALGDNYDLDIGSDQTVITTAEKRYRFDVFIDARGQKPLRNKDIPFPTLRKQLAETGDDVPDVGEDYTLLAPASLRGRIAFGAIQIGRAS
;
A
#
# COMPACT_ATOMS: atom_id res chain seq x y z
N MET A 1 -10.93 -22.66 -26.48
CA MET A 1 -10.26 -21.46 -25.94
C MET A 1 -10.69 -21.33 -24.49
N LYS A 2 -9.76 -21.33 -23.54
CA LYS A 2 -10.09 -21.12 -22.12
C LYS A 2 -10.66 -19.73 -21.91
N LYS A 3 -11.69 -19.63 -21.08
CA LYS A 3 -12.42 -18.39 -20.77
C LYS A 3 -11.99 -17.90 -19.39
N ILE A 4 -11.41 -16.72 -19.33
CA ILE A 4 -10.92 -16.11 -18.08
C ILE A 4 -11.70 -14.82 -17.83
N ALA A 5 -12.22 -14.66 -16.62
CA ALA A 5 -12.74 -13.40 -16.12
C ALA A 5 -11.67 -12.70 -15.31
N ILE A 6 -11.41 -11.42 -15.55
CA ILE A 6 -10.62 -10.54 -14.70
C ILE A 6 -11.57 -9.54 -14.07
N ILE A 7 -11.67 -9.56 -12.75
CA ILE A 7 -12.59 -8.73 -11.95
C ILE A 7 -11.79 -7.61 -11.33
N GLY A 8 -11.95 -6.40 -11.86
CA GLY A 8 -11.12 -5.24 -11.58
C GLY A 8 -9.98 -5.09 -12.58
N SER A 9 -9.86 -3.89 -13.16
CA SER A 9 -8.84 -3.52 -14.15
C SER A 9 -7.78 -2.56 -13.62
N GLY A 10 -7.66 -2.41 -12.30
CA GLY A 10 -6.55 -1.69 -11.68
C GLY A 10 -5.19 -2.36 -11.94
N PRO A 11 -4.08 -1.86 -11.35
CA PRO A 11 -2.73 -2.36 -11.64
C PRO A 11 -2.60 -3.88 -11.61
N THR A 12 -3.15 -4.55 -10.58
CA THR A 12 -3.12 -6.02 -10.51
C THR A 12 -3.82 -6.68 -11.69
N GLY A 13 -5.00 -6.18 -12.06
CA GLY A 13 -5.73 -6.68 -13.22
C GLY A 13 -4.97 -6.48 -14.52
N ILE A 14 -4.31 -5.32 -14.70
CA ILE A 14 -3.51 -5.01 -15.87
C ILE A 14 -2.29 -5.93 -15.96
N TYR A 15 -1.51 -6.06 -14.89
CA TYR A 15 -0.32 -6.93 -14.89
C TYR A 15 -0.69 -8.39 -15.07
N THR A 16 -1.80 -8.84 -14.50
CA THR A 16 -2.35 -10.19 -14.76
C THR A 16 -2.66 -10.36 -16.24
N PHE A 17 -3.39 -9.42 -16.84
CA PHE A 17 -3.73 -9.48 -18.27
C PHE A 17 -2.48 -9.44 -19.14
N TYR A 18 -1.54 -8.55 -18.83
CA TYR A 18 -0.26 -8.44 -19.55
C TYR A 18 0.54 -9.75 -19.50
N SER A 19 0.60 -10.38 -18.34
CA SER A 19 1.27 -11.69 -18.17
C SER A 19 0.60 -12.80 -18.98
N LEU A 20 -0.74 -12.78 -19.11
CA LEU A 20 -1.49 -13.74 -19.91
C LEU A 20 -1.18 -13.67 -21.41
N LEU A 21 -0.65 -12.55 -21.93
CA LEU A 21 -0.21 -12.44 -23.32
C LEU A 21 0.93 -13.41 -23.67
N ASN A 22 1.69 -13.85 -22.69
CA ASN A 22 2.77 -14.83 -22.85
C ASN A 22 2.26 -16.28 -22.99
N ASN A 23 0.94 -16.51 -22.91
CA ASN A 23 0.38 -17.84 -23.02
C ASN A 23 0.52 -18.35 -24.46
N ALA A 24 0.95 -19.59 -24.62
CA ALA A 24 1.23 -20.21 -25.93
C ALA A 24 -0.02 -20.34 -26.83
N ALA A 25 -1.21 -20.40 -26.25
CA ALA A 25 -2.49 -20.48 -26.97
C ALA A 25 -3.37 -19.26 -26.63
N PRO A 26 -4.06 -18.69 -27.63
CA PRO A 26 -4.99 -17.60 -27.39
C PRO A 26 -6.08 -17.94 -26.38
N LEU A 27 -6.43 -16.98 -25.53
CA LEU A 27 -7.45 -17.09 -24.48
C LEU A 27 -8.66 -16.20 -24.84
N SER A 28 -9.81 -16.53 -24.23
CA SER A 28 -10.96 -15.63 -24.18
C SER A 28 -10.96 -14.89 -22.84
N ILE A 29 -10.65 -13.61 -22.87
CA ILE A 29 -10.52 -12.78 -21.67
C ILE A 29 -11.67 -11.80 -21.61
N THR A 30 -12.39 -11.77 -20.50
CA THR A 30 -13.43 -10.79 -20.22
C THR A 30 -13.02 -10.02 -18.97
N VAL A 31 -12.89 -8.70 -19.11
CA VAL A 31 -12.52 -7.79 -18.02
C VAL A 31 -13.76 -7.04 -17.55
N PHE A 32 -14.00 -7.06 -16.25
CA PHE A 32 -15.09 -6.32 -15.61
C PHE A 32 -14.50 -5.19 -14.76
N GLU A 33 -14.97 -3.98 -14.98
CA GLU A 33 -14.56 -2.80 -14.22
C GLU A 33 -15.80 -2.04 -13.75
N LYS A 34 -15.86 -1.75 -12.43
CA LYS A 34 -16.99 -1.00 -11.86
C LYS A 34 -17.01 0.47 -12.29
N ALA A 35 -15.83 1.06 -12.50
CA ALA A 35 -15.69 2.44 -12.96
C ALA A 35 -15.93 2.58 -14.46
N ASP A 36 -16.14 3.79 -14.93
CA ASP A 36 -16.32 4.11 -16.35
C ASP A 36 -15.00 4.02 -17.14
N GLN A 37 -13.85 4.24 -16.47
CA GLN A 37 -12.51 4.18 -17.06
C GLN A 37 -11.74 2.94 -16.63
N PRO A 38 -11.70 1.87 -17.45
CA PRO A 38 -10.90 0.69 -17.13
C PRO A 38 -9.40 1.02 -17.12
N GLY A 39 -8.66 0.35 -16.26
CA GLY A 39 -7.20 0.45 -16.21
C GLY A 39 -6.65 1.46 -15.22
N VAL A 40 -7.47 2.29 -14.61
CA VAL A 40 -6.99 3.29 -13.62
C VAL A 40 -6.75 2.64 -12.27
N GLY A 41 -7.79 2.07 -11.66
CA GLY A 41 -7.79 1.56 -10.29
C GLY A 41 -7.97 2.66 -9.24
N MET A 42 -8.71 2.36 -8.18
CA MET A 42 -9.13 3.31 -7.14
C MET A 42 -7.98 4.15 -6.56
N PRO A 43 -6.78 3.61 -6.21
CA PRO A 43 -5.71 4.42 -5.64
C PRO A 43 -5.15 5.50 -6.57
N TYR A 44 -5.56 5.52 -7.83
CA TYR A 44 -5.02 6.40 -8.88
C TYR A 44 -6.11 7.19 -9.61
N SER A 45 -7.39 7.01 -9.26
CA SER A 45 -8.51 7.76 -9.83
C SER A 45 -8.47 9.23 -9.38
N ASP A 46 -9.03 10.12 -10.16
CA ASP A 46 -9.20 11.53 -9.79
C ASP A 46 -10.40 11.76 -8.86
N GLU A 47 -11.30 10.79 -8.74
CA GLU A 47 -12.39 10.78 -7.78
C GLU A 47 -11.87 10.64 -6.34
N ASP A 48 -10.89 9.73 -6.13
CA ASP A 48 -10.37 9.42 -4.80
C ASP A 48 -9.07 10.15 -4.43
N ASN A 49 -8.50 10.96 -5.34
CA ASN A 49 -7.20 11.58 -5.13
C ASN A 49 -7.15 13.05 -5.55
N SER A 50 -6.34 13.81 -4.86
CA SER A 50 -5.99 15.16 -5.30
C SER A 50 -4.71 15.14 -6.16
N ARG A 51 -4.54 16.16 -7.01
CA ARG A 51 -3.33 16.34 -7.83
C ARG A 51 -2.04 16.51 -7.02
N LEU A 52 -2.15 16.69 -5.72
CA LEU A 52 -1.01 16.81 -4.81
C LEU A 52 -0.65 15.49 -4.13
N MET A 53 -1.51 14.48 -4.16
CA MET A 53 -1.19 13.16 -3.63
C MET A 53 -0.17 12.47 -4.54
N LEU A 54 1.01 12.21 -4.00
CA LEU A 54 2.09 11.56 -4.74
C LEU A 54 1.97 10.03 -4.64
N ALA A 55 2.36 9.35 -5.71
CA ALA A 55 2.64 7.92 -5.63
C ALA A 55 3.82 7.70 -4.66
N ASN A 56 3.74 6.64 -3.86
CA ASN A 56 4.82 6.27 -2.93
C ASN A 56 5.89 5.39 -3.59
N ILE A 57 5.84 5.29 -4.89
CA ILE A 57 6.74 4.50 -5.71
C ILE A 57 7.40 5.44 -6.73
N ALA A 58 8.72 5.35 -6.88
CA ALA A 58 9.44 6.11 -7.88
C ALA A 58 9.22 5.53 -9.29
N SER A 59 9.31 6.37 -10.32
CA SER A 59 9.05 5.95 -11.70
C SER A 59 9.85 4.71 -12.13
N ILE A 60 11.10 4.57 -11.68
CA ILE A 60 11.98 3.44 -12.00
C ILE A 60 11.52 2.11 -11.39
N GLU A 61 10.76 2.15 -10.30
CA GLU A 61 10.31 0.96 -9.58
C GLU A 61 9.01 0.38 -10.17
N ILE A 62 8.35 1.12 -11.07
CA ILE A 62 7.13 0.67 -11.73
C ILE A 62 7.49 -0.29 -12.86
N PRO A 63 7.10 -1.58 -12.80
CA PRO A 63 7.40 -2.53 -13.86
C PRO A 63 6.80 -2.06 -15.20
N PRO A 64 7.56 -2.10 -16.29
CA PRO A 64 7.08 -1.59 -17.58
C PRO A 64 5.98 -2.47 -18.17
N ILE A 65 4.95 -1.84 -18.73
CA ILE A 65 3.95 -2.49 -19.58
C ILE A 65 4.21 -1.98 -21.01
N PHE A 66 4.95 -2.74 -21.80
CA PHE A 66 5.54 -2.41 -23.10
C PHE A 66 6.60 -1.29 -23.06
N ILE A 67 6.32 -0.20 -22.35
CA ILE A 67 7.23 0.95 -22.14
C ILE A 67 7.27 1.33 -20.66
N THR A 68 8.37 1.97 -20.26
CA THR A 68 8.50 2.48 -18.89
C THR A 68 7.56 3.66 -18.62
N TYR A 69 7.26 3.92 -17.35
CA TYR A 69 6.49 5.11 -17.01
C TYR A 69 7.19 6.40 -17.43
N LEU A 70 8.53 6.48 -17.29
CA LEU A 70 9.32 7.62 -17.76
C LEU A 70 9.22 7.82 -19.27
N ASP A 71 9.27 6.75 -20.08
CA ASP A 71 9.14 6.87 -21.53
C ASP A 71 7.73 7.30 -21.94
N TRP A 72 6.71 6.86 -21.24
CA TRP A 72 5.35 7.35 -21.42
C TRP A 72 5.23 8.85 -21.10
N LEU A 73 5.82 9.30 -19.96
CA LEU A 73 5.82 10.72 -19.57
C LEU A 73 6.47 11.61 -20.63
N LYS A 74 7.59 11.15 -21.23
CA LYS A 74 8.27 11.89 -22.31
C LYS A 74 7.44 12.03 -23.59
N GLN A 75 6.42 11.20 -23.77
CA GLN A 75 5.47 11.30 -24.88
C GLN A 75 4.34 12.30 -24.61
N GLN A 76 4.17 12.75 -23.36
CA GLN A 76 3.13 13.70 -23.01
C GLN A 76 3.54 15.14 -23.37
N SER A 77 2.54 15.98 -23.69
CA SER A 77 2.83 17.40 -23.95
C SER A 77 3.23 18.13 -22.65
N ALA A 78 4.09 19.14 -22.78
CA ALA A 78 4.48 19.98 -21.64
C ALA A 78 3.26 20.63 -20.97
N ALA A 79 2.23 21.01 -21.75
CA ALA A 79 0.99 21.58 -21.24
C ALA A 79 0.18 20.56 -20.42
N HIS A 80 0.21 19.28 -20.81
CA HIS A 80 -0.44 18.21 -20.05
C HIS A 80 0.26 18.02 -18.71
N LEU A 81 1.57 17.84 -18.69
CA LEU A 81 2.35 17.63 -17.48
C LEU A 81 2.27 18.83 -16.52
N ALA A 82 2.22 20.05 -17.04
CA ALA A 82 2.09 21.27 -16.24
C ALA A 82 0.79 21.31 -15.40
N ARG A 83 -0.28 20.62 -15.85
CA ARG A 83 -1.53 20.50 -15.05
C ARG A 83 -1.31 19.74 -13.73
N TYR A 84 -0.26 18.92 -13.67
CA TYR A 84 0.17 18.16 -12.50
C TYR A 84 1.36 18.78 -11.77
N ASN A 85 1.75 20.03 -12.13
CA ASN A 85 2.96 20.68 -11.65
C ASN A 85 4.25 19.88 -11.95
N VAL A 86 4.28 19.16 -13.07
CA VAL A 86 5.40 18.38 -13.54
C VAL A 86 6.10 19.13 -14.66
N ASP A 87 7.39 19.39 -14.48
CA ASP A 87 8.26 20.06 -15.47
C ASP A 87 8.79 19.01 -16.46
N SER A 88 8.39 19.11 -17.72
CA SER A 88 8.79 18.18 -18.78
C SER A 88 10.31 18.15 -19.04
N GLU A 89 11.04 19.24 -18.72
CA GLU A 89 12.49 19.30 -18.91
C GLU A 89 13.28 18.64 -17.76
N LYS A 90 12.61 18.37 -16.62
CA LYS A 90 13.22 17.79 -15.42
C LYS A 90 12.78 16.36 -15.12
N LEU A 91 12.20 15.68 -16.12
CA LEU A 91 11.78 14.29 -15.96
C LEU A 91 13.00 13.38 -15.74
N HIS A 92 12.88 12.54 -14.72
CA HIS A 92 13.88 11.50 -14.43
C HIS A 92 13.20 10.28 -13.78
N ASP A 93 13.88 9.15 -13.80
CA ASP A 93 13.37 7.84 -13.39
C ASP A 93 13.11 7.69 -11.89
N ARG A 94 13.77 8.49 -11.04
CA ARG A 94 13.62 8.47 -9.57
C ARG A 94 12.65 9.52 -9.04
N GLN A 95 11.75 9.99 -9.89
CA GLN A 95 10.76 11.02 -9.54
C GLN A 95 9.49 10.39 -8.97
N PHE A 96 9.01 10.95 -7.87
CA PHE A 96 7.69 10.67 -7.34
C PHE A 96 6.69 11.65 -7.96
N LEU A 97 5.67 11.12 -8.58
CA LEU A 97 4.70 11.89 -9.37
C LEU A 97 3.29 11.76 -8.80
N PRO A 98 2.37 12.67 -9.14
CA PRO A 98 0.99 12.57 -8.72
C PRO A 98 0.36 11.23 -9.08
N ARG A 99 -0.42 10.65 -8.15
CA ARG A 99 -1.10 9.36 -8.34
C ARG A 99 -2.02 9.36 -9.56
N ILE A 100 -2.73 10.46 -9.78
CA ILE A 100 -3.65 10.61 -10.92
C ILE A 100 -2.89 10.46 -12.25
N LEU A 101 -1.70 11.06 -12.36
CA LEU A 101 -0.87 10.94 -13.56
C LEU A 101 -0.38 9.50 -13.79
N LEU A 102 -0.13 8.75 -12.71
CA LEU A 102 0.15 7.32 -12.81
C LEU A 102 -1.08 6.52 -13.22
N GLY A 103 -2.27 6.93 -12.79
CA GLY A 103 -3.55 6.38 -13.24
C GLY A 103 -3.74 6.53 -14.76
N GLU A 104 -3.40 7.69 -15.33
CA GLU A 104 -3.45 7.89 -16.78
C GLU A 104 -2.49 6.95 -17.53
N TYR A 105 -1.27 6.74 -16.99
CA TYR A 105 -0.34 5.75 -17.54
C TYR A 105 -0.93 4.35 -17.53
N PHE A 106 -1.50 3.91 -16.43
CA PHE A 106 -2.11 2.58 -16.33
C PHE A 106 -3.28 2.42 -17.30
N HIS A 107 -4.14 3.42 -17.41
CA HIS A 107 -5.23 3.40 -18.40
C HIS A 107 -4.71 3.23 -19.83
N ASP A 108 -3.75 4.04 -20.26
CA ASP A 108 -3.14 3.94 -21.59
C ASP A 108 -2.49 2.57 -21.82
N ARG A 109 -1.81 2.02 -20.80
CA ARG A 109 -1.18 0.70 -20.89
C ARG A 109 -2.22 -0.42 -20.94
N PHE A 110 -3.32 -0.30 -20.20
CA PHE A 110 -4.42 -1.24 -20.29
C PHE A 110 -5.00 -1.30 -21.72
N LEU A 111 -5.25 -0.16 -22.34
CA LEU A 111 -5.73 -0.09 -23.72
C LEU A 111 -4.72 -0.71 -24.70
N ALA A 112 -3.42 -0.48 -24.48
CA ALA A 112 -2.37 -1.10 -25.29
C ALA A 112 -2.33 -2.63 -25.12
N VAL A 113 -2.50 -3.16 -23.91
CA VAL A 113 -2.60 -4.61 -23.63
C VAL A 113 -3.82 -5.21 -24.34
N VAL A 114 -4.98 -4.56 -24.29
CA VAL A 114 -6.19 -5.00 -25.00
C VAL A 114 -5.97 -5.04 -26.52
N ALA A 115 -5.32 -4.02 -27.08
CA ALA A 115 -5.04 -3.94 -28.50
C ALA A 115 -4.08 -5.05 -28.96
N GLU A 116 -2.98 -5.28 -28.21
CA GLU A 116 -2.02 -6.32 -28.53
C GLU A 116 -2.60 -7.74 -28.36
N ALA A 117 -3.43 -7.96 -27.34
CA ALA A 117 -4.15 -9.22 -27.16
C ALA A 117 -5.02 -9.55 -28.38
N LYS A 118 -5.83 -8.60 -28.84
CA LYS A 118 -6.69 -8.79 -30.03
C LYS A 118 -5.87 -9.07 -31.29
N LYS A 119 -4.75 -8.36 -31.46
CA LYS A 119 -3.85 -8.58 -32.61
C LYS A 119 -3.17 -9.96 -32.54
N SER A 120 -2.89 -10.47 -31.36
CA SER A 120 -2.35 -11.80 -31.10
C SER A 120 -3.39 -12.93 -31.14
N GLY A 121 -4.63 -12.64 -31.54
CA GLY A 121 -5.70 -13.62 -31.72
C GLY A 121 -6.48 -13.98 -30.46
N PHE A 122 -6.29 -13.27 -29.34
CA PHE A 122 -7.12 -13.43 -28.16
C PHE A 122 -8.53 -12.85 -28.42
N HIS A 123 -9.55 -13.48 -27.85
CA HIS A 123 -10.87 -12.88 -27.78
C HIS A 123 -10.97 -12.03 -26.51
N VAL A 124 -11.12 -10.72 -26.67
CA VAL A 124 -11.11 -9.78 -25.53
C VAL A 124 -12.37 -8.93 -25.52
N GLU A 125 -13.06 -8.97 -24.40
CA GLU A 125 -14.18 -8.09 -24.07
C GLU A 125 -13.86 -7.30 -22.81
N VAL A 126 -14.20 -6.01 -22.80
CA VAL A 126 -14.04 -5.12 -21.63
C VAL A 126 -15.40 -4.52 -21.32
N HIS A 127 -15.84 -4.67 -20.09
CA HIS A 127 -17.11 -4.16 -19.60
C HIS A 127 -16.84 -3.07 -18.54
N PRO A 128 -16.83 -1.78 -18.90
CA PRO A 128 -16.87 -0.69 -17.93
C PRO A 128 -18.27 -0.58 -17.32
N ASN A 129 -18.38 0.10 -16.17
CA ASN A 129 -19.62 0.24 -15.39
C ASN A 129 -20.29 -1.12 -15.08
N ALA A 130 -19.46 -2.15 -14.85
CA ALA A 130 -19.87 -3.53 -14.67
C ALA A 130 -19.30 -4.07 -13.34
N GLU A 131 -20.00 -3.79 -12.28
CA GLU A 131 -19.62 -4.28 -10.95
C GLU A 131 -19.97 -5.76 -10.81
N VAL A 132 -18.98 -6.60 -10.51
CA VAL A 132 -19.23 -8.00 -10.14
C VAL A 132 -19.68 -8.03 -8.70
N THR A 133 -20.95 -8.35 -8.48
CA THR A 133 -21.59 -8.35 -7.15
C THR A 133 -21.61 -9.72 -6.50
N ASP A 134 -21.46 -10.81 -7.28
CA ASP A 134 -21.32 -12.16 -6.71
C ASP A 134 -20.53 -13.10 -7.63
N ILE A 135 -19.91 -14.12 -7.01
CA ILE A 135 -19.12 -15.15 -7.67
C ILE A 135 -19.58 -16.51 -7.15
N LYS A 136 -19.86 -17.44 -8.07
CA LYS A 136 -20.16 -18.83 -7.74
C LYS A 136 -19.32 -19.76 -8.59
N ALA A 137 -18.55 -20.66 -8.00
CA ALA A 137 -17.86 -21.71 -8.72
C ALA A 137 -18.46 -23.10 -8.41
N ASP A 138 -18.54 -23.93 -9.44
CA ASP A 138 -18.99 -25.31 -9.36
C ASP A 138 -18.28 -26.18 -10.43
N ALA A 139 -18.75 -27.42 -10.62
CA ALA A 139 -18.17 -28.35 -11.59
C ALA A 139 -18.16 -27.81 -13.04
N ASP A 140 -19.14 -26.97 -13.39
CA ASP A 140 -19.33 -26.43 -14.74
C ASP A 140 -18.53 -25.11 -14.96
N GLY A 141 -17.78 -24.63 -13.97
CA GLY A 141 -16.97 -23.42 -14.04
C GLY A 141 -17.44 -22.31 -13.11
N VAL A 142 -17.06 -21.07 -13.39
CA VAL A 142 -17.37 -19.89 -12.60
C VAL A 142 -18.51 -19.11 -13.24
N ALA A 143 -19.55 -18.86 -12.48
CA ALA A 143 -20.65 -17.96 -12.81
C ALA A 143 -20.48 -16.64 -12.04
N LEU A 144 -20.81 -15.52 -12.67
CA LEU A 144 -20.75 -14.19 -12.09
C LEU A 144 -22.15 -13.55 -12.06
N SER A 145 -22.38 -12.74 -11.05
CA SER A 145 -23.43 -11.71 -11.09
C SER A 145 -22.79 -10.36 -11.32
N VAL A 146 -23.33 -9.60 -12.27
CA VAL A 146 -22.83 -8.26 -12.64
C VAL A 146 -23.98 -7.28 -12.48
N ASN A 147 -23.78 -6.22 -11.72
CA ASN A 147 -24.83 -5.25 -11.39
C ASN A 147 -26.11 -5.96 -10.90
N ASP A 148 -25.94 -6.91 -9.94
CA ASP A 148 -26.99 -7.74 -9.35
C ASP A 148 -27.77 -8.66 -10.31
N ALA A 149 -27.33 -8.81 -11.56
CA ALA A 149 -27.93 -9.70 -12.53
C ALA A 149 -26.97 -10.83 -12.96
N PRO A 150 -27.47 -12.07 -13.19
CA PRO A 150 -26.64 -13.16 -13.67
C PRO A 150 -25.99 -12.82 -15.01
N PHE A 151 -24.68 -12.96 -15.13
CA PHE A 151 -23.98 -12.84 -16.40
C PHE A 151 -24.21 -14.10 -17.25
N SER A 152 -24.47 -13.93 -18.51
CA SER A 152 -24.95 -15.00 -19.41
C SER A 152 -23.93 -16.10 -19.70
N ARG A 153 -22.67 -15.89 -19.35
CA ARG A 153 -21.53 -16.75 -19.71
C ARG A 153 -20.80 -17.25 -18.47
N ARG A 154 -20.31 -18.49 -18.51
CA ARG A 154 -19.44 -19.06 -17.48
C ARG A 154 -17.98 -18.98 -17.91
N PHE A 155 -17.10 -18.99 -16.93
CA PHE A 155 -15.66 -18.91 -17.09
C PHE A 155 -14.97 -20.17 -16.55
N ASP A 156 -13.80 -20.48 -17.10
CA ASP A 156 -12.95 -21.56 -16.57
C ASP A 156 -12.19 -21.12 -15.32
N LEU A 157 -11.85 -19.83 -15.27
CA LEU A 157 -11.13 -19.20 -14.17
C LEU A 157 -11.63 -17.75 -13.97
N ALA A 158 -11.79 -17.33 -12.75
CA ALA A 158 -11.96 -15.93 -12.39
C ALA A 158 -10.76 -15.44 -11.56
N VAL A 159 -10.18 -14.33 -11.96
CA VAL A 159 -9.12 -13.62 -11.20
C VAL A 159 -9.77 -12.42 -10.52
N VAL A 160 -9.74 -12.43 -9.21
CA VAL A 160 -10.28 -11.35 -8.38
C VAL A 160 -9.15 -10.34 -8.13
N ALA A 161 -9.23 -9.20 -8.80
CA ALA A 161 -8.26 -8.11 -8.76
C ALA A 161 -8.92 -6.78 -8.33
N THR A 162 -9.92 -6.87 -7.43
CA THR A 162 -10.73 -5.74 -6.98
C THR A 162 -9.99 -4.76 -6.09
N GLY A 163 -8.77 -5.09 -5.66
CA GLY A 163 -8.00 -4.25 -4.77
C GLY A 163 -8.50 -4.33 -3.32
N HIS A 164 -8.32 -3.25 -2.61
CA HIS A 164 -8.71 -3.14 -1.20
C HIS A 164 -10.23 -2.99 -1.04
N VAL A 165 -10.77 -3.61 0.01
CA VAL A 165 -12.15 -3.40 0.46
C VAL A 165 -12.11 -2.41 1.61
N TRP A 166 -12.69 -1.25 1.43
CA TRP A 166 -12.78 -0.20 2.45
C TRP A 166 -14.14 -0.29 3.16
N PRO A 167 -14.25 0.20 4.42
CA PRO A 167 -15.54 0.37 5.07
C PRO A 167 -16.49 1.18 4.20
N ASP A 168 -17.76 0.81 4.19
CA ASP A 168 -18.77 1.50 3.42
C ASP A 168 -18.92 2.96 3.86
N GLU A 169 -19.30 3.83 2.92
CA GLU A 169 -19.60 5.23 3.22
C GLU A 169 -20.77 5.38 4.19
N ASP A 170 -21.64 4.39 4.27
CA ASP A 170 -22.76 4.33 5.23
C ASP A 170 -22.30 4.39 6.70
N GLU A 171 -21.04 3.99 6.99
CA GLU A 171 -20.44 4.15 8.32
C GLU A 171 -19.92 5.58 8.55
N THR A 172 -19.86 6.40 7.51
CA THR A 172 -19.39 7.79 7.57
C THR A 172 -20.45 8.66 8.21
N THR A 173 -20.03 9.49 9.16
CA THR A 173 -20.88 10.54 9.75
C THR A 173 -20.24 11.89 9.51
N ARG A 174 -20.95 12.97 9.84
CA ARG A 174 -20.41 14.33 9.75
C ARG A 174 -19.13 14.54 10.57
N ALA A 175 -18.94 13.75 11.64
CA ALA A 175 -17.83 13.87 12.58
C ALA A 175 -16.85 12.68 12.51
N TYR A 176 -17.13 11.63 11.72
CA TYR A 176 -16.33 10.42 11.68
C TYR A 176 -16.22 9.82 10.29
N PHE A 177 -14.99 9.52 9.88
CA PHE A 177 -14.67 8.81 8.65
C PHE A 177 -13.95 7.50 9.02
N PRO A 178 -14.53 6.32 8.69
CA PRO A 178 -13.95 5.01 9.03
C PRO A 178 -12.70 4.69 8.21
N SER A 179 -12.46 5.43 7.13
CA SER A 179 -11.21 5.40 6.37
C SER A 179 -11.02 6.73 5.62
N PRO A 180 -9.81 7.04 5.16
CA PRO A 180 -9.56 8.18 4.25
C PRO A 180 -10.29 8.08 2.91
N TRP A 181 -10.74 6.88 2.56
CA TRP A 181 -11.37 6.55 1.26
C TRP A 181 -12.90 6.43 1.34
N SER A 182 -13.48 6.63 2.53
CA SER A 182 -14.93 6.56 2.76
C SER A 182 -15.54 7.97 2.69
N GLY A 183 -15.53 8.56 1.48
CA GLY A 183 -16.18 9.84 1.20
C GLY A 183 -15.44 11.09 1.71
N LEU A 184 -14.21 10.99 2.23
CA LEU A 184 -13.47 12.15 2.76
C LEU A 184 -13.15 13.19 1.67
N MET A 185 -12.90 12.74 0.44
CA MET A 185 -12.53 13.64 -0.67
C MET A 185 -13.69 14.55 -1.10
N ASP A 186 -14.92 14.04 -0.98
CA ASP A 186 -16.14 14.78 -1.34
C ASP A 186 -16.73 15.56 -0.16
N ALA A 187 -16.26 15.30 1.06
CA ALA A 187 -16.75 15.96 2.25
C ALA A 187 -16.19 17.37 2.42
N GLU A 188 -17.05 18.32 2.70
CA GLU A 188 -16.64 19.67 3.14
C GLU A 188 -16.29 19.63 4.65
N ILE A 189 -15.00 19.64 4.95
CA ILE A 189 -14.49 19.70 6.33
C ILE A 189 -14.37 21.17 6.75
N ARG A 190 -14.96 21.54 7.89
CA ARG A 190 -14.81 22.88 8.44
C ARG A 190 -13.40 23.09 9.01
N ALA A 191 -12.96 24.35 9.10
CA ALA A 191 -11.74 24.70 9.84
C ALA A 191 -11.96 24.49 11.35
N CYS A 192 -11.62 23.31 11.85
CA CYS A 192 -11.89 22.83 13.21
C CYS A 192 -10.76 21.92 13.71
N GLU A 193 -10.94 21.33 14.90
CA GLU A 193 -10.05 20.31 15.45
C GLU A 193 -10.30 18.97 14.75
N VAL A 194 -9.32 18.52 13.95
CA VAL A 194 -9.37 17.27 13.18
C VAL A 194 -8.39 16.27 13.80
N GLY A 195 -8.89 15.10 14.20
CA GLY A 195 -8.08 13.97 14.63
C GLY A 195 -7.87 12.96 13.51
N ILE A 196 -6.65 12.50 13.31
CA ILE A 196 -6.33 11.44 12.34
C ILE A 196 -5.60 10.32 13.07
N MET A 197 -6.22 9.13 13.11
CA MET A 197 -5.61 7.95 13.69
C MET A 197 -4.72 7.26 12.65
N GLY A 198 -3.45 7.55 12.70
CA GLY A 198 -2.39 7.09 11.79
C GLY A 198 -1.38 8.20 11.54
N THR A 199 -0.09 7.84 11.55
CA THR A 199 1.03 8.77 11.26
C THR A 199 1.79 8.37 10.00
N SER A 200 1.34 7.32 9.29
CA SER A 200 1.95 6.81 8.06
C SER A 200 1.17 7.31 6.81
N LEU A 201 1.40 6.67 5.69
CA LEU A 201 0.95 7.07 4.35
C LEU A 201 -0.52 7.50 4.29
N SER A 202 -1.45 6.63 4.73
CA SER A 202 -2.89 6.93 4.70
C SER A 202 -3.28 8.11 5.59
N GLY A 203 -2.60 8.27 6.75
CA GLY A 203 -2.80 9.41 7.63
C GLY A 203 -2.33 10.73 7.01
N LEU A 204 -1.24 10.68 6.25
CA LEU A 204 -0.73 11.84 5.51
C LEU A 204 -1.62 12.21 4.33
N ASP A 205 -2.16 11.22 3.61
CA ASP A 205 -3.12 11.45 2.53
C ASP A 205 -4.40 12.09 3.08
N ALA A 206 -4.93 11.59 4.20
CA ALA A 206 -6.07 12.19 4.88
C ALA A 206 -5.79 13.65 5.31
N ALA A 207 -4.61 13.92 5.86
CA ALA A 207 -4.22 15.29 6.21
C ALA A 207 -4.16 16.19 4.97
N MET A 208 -3.61 15.70 3.85
CA MET A 208 -3.57 16.45 2.59
C MET A 208 -4.97 16.74 2.04
N ALA A 209 -5.90 15.76 2.10
CA ALA A 209 -7.29 15.96 1.68
C ALA A 209 -7.96 17.10 2.44
N VAL A 210 -7.73 17.18 3.76
CA VAL A 210 -8.30 18.24 4.61
C VAL A 210 -7.61 19.59 4.35
N VAL A 211 -6.28 19.66 4.39
CA VAL A 211 -5.58 20.97 4.31
C VAL A 211 -5.78 21.68 2.98
N MET A 212 -5.98 20.92 1.88
CA MET A 212 -6.22 21.51 0.56
C MET A 212 -7.53 22.26 0.44
N GLN A 213 -8.49 22.01 1.31
CA GLN A 213 -9.72 22.79 1.40
C GLN A 213 -9.49 24.15 2.09
N HIS A 214 -8.41 24.29 2.86
CA HIS A 214 -8.16 25.41 3.77
C HIS A 214 -6.93 26.26 3.42
N GLY A 215 -6.24 25.96 2.33
CA GLY A 215 -5.06 26.70 1.94
C GLY A 215 -4.38 26.12 0.70
N ARG A 216 -3.17 26.60 0.45
CA ARG A 216 -2.34 26.14 -0.67
C ARG A 216 -0.87 26.16 -0.31
N PHE A 217 -0.11 25.28 -0.91
CA PHE A 217 1.34 25.35 -0.86
C PHE A 217 1.86 26.42 -1.84
N SER A 218 2.78 27.25 -1.37
CA SER A 218 3.47 28.28 -2.15
C SER A 218 4.97 28.16 -1.86
N GLY A 219 5.71 27.53 -2.76
CA GLY A 219 7.07 27.13 -2.49
C GLY A 219 7.14 26.12 -1.33
N GLU A 220 7.93 26.45 -0.32
CA GLU A 220 8.11 25.62 0.89
C GLU A 220 7.14 26.00 2.03
N GLN A 221 6.24 26.93 1.82
CA GLN A 221 5.28 27.42 2.82
C GLN A 221 3.87 26.94 2.52
N PHE A 222 3.05 26.83 3.57
CA PHE A 222 1.61 26.65 3.45
C PHE A 222 0.90 27.96 3.80
N VAL A 223 0.11 28.48 2.86
CA VAL A 223 -0.66 29.72 3.01
C VAL A 223 -2.11 29.37 3.32
N VAL A 224 -2.54 29.70 4.54
CA VAL A 224 -3.91 29.46 5.02
C VAL A 224 -4.89 30.42 4.35
N ASN A 225 -6.04 29.92 3.93
CA ASN A 225 -7.12 30.74 3.41
C ASN A 225 -7.75 31.58 4.54
N LYS A 226 -8.22 32.79 4.20
CA LYS A 226 -8.96 33.64 5.14
C LYS A 226 -10.22 32.90 5.63
N GLY A 227 -10.38 32.83 6.95
CA GLY A 227 -11.47 32.11 7.61
C GLY A 227 -11.16 30.65 7.94
N SER A 228 -9.96 30.17 7.60
CA SER A 228 -9.50 28.81 7.90
C SER A 228 -8.44 28.75 9.01
N GLU A 229 -8.22 29.85 9.73
CA GLU A 229 -7.19 29.97 10.77
C GLU A 229 -7.44 29.02 11.98
N GLY A 230 -8.70 28.57 12.12
CA GLY A 230 -9.10 27.61 13.17
C GLY A 230 -8.74 26.15 12.89
N LEU A 231 -8.24 25.83 11.70
CA LEU A 231 -7.88 24.44 11.37
C LEU A 231 -6.71 23.97 12.22
N LYS A 232 -6.90 22.85 12.91
CA LYS A 232 -5.86 22.09 13.62
C LYS A 232 -5.99 20.61 13.31
N ILE A 233 -4.89 19.99 12.91
CA ILE A 233 -4.83 18.55 12.60
C ILE A 233 -3.89 17.89 13.57
N THR A 234 -4.35 16.84 14.22
CA THR A 234 -3.53 16.00 15.10
C THR A 234 -3.42 14.60 14.52
N LEU A 235 -2.22 14.25 14.04
CA LEU A 235 -1.89 12.87 13.68
C LEU A 235 -1.59 12.08 14.95
N MET A 236 -2.10 10.88 15.06
CA MET A 236 -1.97 10.06 16.26
C MET A 236 -1.56 8.64 15.92
N SER A 237 -0.64 8.09 16.69
CA SER A 237 -0.30 6.67 16.65
C SER A 237 0.21 6.23 18.02
N ARG A 238 0.42 4.92 18.19
CA ARG A 238 0.96 4.37 19.42
C ARG A 238 2.29 5.03 19.81
N THR A 239 3.20 5.22 18.84
CA THR A 239 4.56 5.72 19.08
C THR A 239 4.74 7.20 18.78
N GLY A 240 3.85 7.83 18.04
CA GLY A 240 4.01 9.22 17.57
C GLY A 240 5.15 9.41 16.56
N VAL A 241 5.65 8.33 15.96
CA VAL A 241 6.74 8.39 14.97
C VAL A 241 6.16 8.70 13.58
N LEU A 242 6.81 9.62 12.86
CA LEU A 242 6.54 9.90 11.45
C LEU A 242 7.35 8.97 10.54
N PRO A 243 6.90 8.63 9.33
CA PRO A 243 7.70 7.89 8.37
C PRO A 243 8.94 8.68 7.95
N GLU A 244 9.97 7.98 7.51
CA GLU A 244 11.17 8.60 6.97
C GLU A 244 11.02 8.94 5.48
N ALA A 245 11.85 9.85 4.99
CA ALA A 245 11.92 10.16 3.58
C ALA A 245 12.59 9.01 2.81
N ASP A 246 12.09 8.75 1.60
CA ASP A 246 12.67 7.75 0.70
C ASP A 246 14.14 8.05 0.40
N PHE A 247 14.98 7.06 0.61
CA PHE A 247 16.43 7.17 0.53
C PHE A 247 16.98 6.71 -0.83
N TYR A 248 18.20 7.15 -1.16
CA TYR A 248 18.88 6.74 -2.37
C TYR A 248 19.46 5.32 -2.22
N CYS A 249 19.18 4.44 -3.19
CA CYS A 249 19.77 3.12 -3.30
C CYS A 249 19.92 2.71 -4.79
N PRO A 250 20.77 1.70 -5.12
CA PRO A 250 20.82 1.10 -6.45
C PRO A 250 19.48 0.45 -6.84
N ILE A 251 19.05 0.62 -8.08
CA ILE A 251 17.91 -0.06 -8.70
C ILE A 251 18.36 -0.50 -10.10
N PRO A 252 18.19 -1.79 -10.48
CA PRO A 252 17.64 -2.90 -9.69
C PRO A 252 18.47 -3.22 -8.43
N TYR A 253 17.85 -3.87 -7.45
CA TYR A 253 18.51 -4.20 -6.20
C TYR A 253 19.65 -5.22 -6.42
N GLU A 254 20.75 -4.99 -5.73
CA GLU A 254 21.88 -5.92 -5.70
C GLU A 254 21.51 -7.17 -4.87
N PRO A 255 21.98 -8.37 -5.25
CA PRO A 255 21.69 -9.58 -4.48
C PRO A 255 22.32 -9.52 -3.08
N LEU A 256 21.71 -10.21 -2.12
CA LEU A 256 22.28 -10.45 -0.80
C LEU A 256 23.44 -11.44 -0.90
N SER A 257 24.41 -11.31 0.01
CA SER A 257 25.64 -12.15 0.02
C SER A 257 25.55 -13.34 0.97
N VAL A 258 24.80 -13.22 2.06
CA VAL A 258 24.67 -14.22 3.12
C VAL A 258 23.29 -14.89 3.10
N LEU A 259 22.22 -14.11 3.19
CA LEU A 259 20.84 -14.62 3.17
C LEU A 259 20.30 -14.60 1.73
N THR A 260 20.88 -15.44 0.87
CA THR A 260 20.38 -15.65 -0.49
C THR A 260 19.12 -16.52 -0.50
N GLU A 261 18.38 -16.54 -1.62
CA GLU A 261 17.19 -17.40 -1.78
C GLU A 261 17.52 -18.87 -1.49
N SER A 262 18.63 -19.40 -2.02
CA SER A 262 19.05 -20.79 -1.80
C SER A 262 19.39 -21.09 -0.34
N VAL A 263 19.95 -20.12 0.39
CA VAL A 263 20.20 -20.26 1.83
C VAL A 263 18.86 -20.23 2.59
N ALA A 264 17.93 -19.37 2.21
CA ALA A 264 16.59 -19.32 2.79
C ALA A 264 15.85 -20.66 2.60
N GLU A 265 15.85 -21.23 1.40
CA GLU A 265 15.28 -22.56 1.10
C GLU A 265 15.91 -23.65 1.97
N SER A 266 17.24 -23.63 2.12
CA SER A 266 17.95 -24.57 2.99
C SER A 266 17.56 -24.46 4.46
N GLU A 267 17.31 -23.23 4.95
CA GLU A 267 16.83 -23.02 6.32
C GLU A 267 15.37 -23.47 6.52
N ILE A 268 14.52 -23.24 5.54
CA ILE A 268 13.12 -23.71 5.53
C ILE A 268 13.11 -25.27 5.58
N ALA A 269 13.96 -25.93 4.81
CA ALA A 269 14.03 -27.39 4.76
C ALA A 269 14.42 -28.05 6.10
N LYS A 270 15.02 -27.29 7.03
CA LYS A 270 15.33 -27.78 8.40
C LYS A 270 14.12 -27.80 9.32
N GLY A 271 12.95 -27.29 8.85
CA GLY A 271 11.71 -27.24 9.59
C GLY A 271 11.48 -25.92 10.33
N PRO A 272 10.22 -25.70 10.80
CA PRO A 272 9.76 -24.43 11.35
C PRO A 272 10.34 -24.10 12.73
N ASP A 273 10.81 -25.08 13.49
CA ASP A 273 11.30 -24.87 14.86
C ASP A 273 12.54 -23.97 14.88
N GLY A 274 12.42 -22.79 15.50
CA GLY A 274 13.50 -21.80 15.60
C GLY A 274 13.91 -21.20 14.25
N LEU A 275 13.10 -21.32 13.21
CA LEU A 275 13.41 -20.80 11.88
C LEU A 275 13.61 -19.27 11.93
N LEU A 276 12.76 -18.54 12.64
CA LEU A 276 12.91 -17.09 12.79
C LEU A 276 14.26 -16.70 13.38
N ASP A 277 14.73 -17.42 14.41
CA ASP A 277 16.00 -17.10 15.06
C ASP A 277 17.21 -17.45 14.16
N ARG A 278 17.12 -18.54 13.38
CA ARG A 278 18.16 -18.88 12.38
C ARG A 278 18.23 -17.83 11.27
N ILE A 279 17.09 -17.38 10.77
CA ILE A 279 17.04 -16.32 9.75
C ILE A 279 17.58 -15.01 10.32
N PHE A 280 17.19 -14.63 11.53
CA PHE A 280 17.71 -13.43 12.18
C PHE A 280 19.24 -13.47 12.32
N ALA A 281 19.82 -14.62 12.68
CA ALA A 281 21.28 -14.78 12.75
C ALA A 281 21.97 -14.56 11.39
N LEU A 282 21.35 -14.97 10.29
CA LEU A 282 21.85 -14.70 8.93
C LEU A 282 21.70 -13.24 8.55
N MET A 283 20.60 -12.60 8.94
CA MET A 283 20.40 -11.15 8.76
C MET A 283 21.47 -10.33 9.49
N VAL A 284 21.82 -10.70 10.72
CA VAL A 284 22.90 -10.06 11.48
C VAL A 284 24.20 -10.12 10.69
N LYS A 285 24.58 -11.29 10.17
CA LYS A 285 25.81 -11.47 9.36
C LYS A 285 25.78 -10.62 8.08
N GLU A 286 24.63 -10.55 7.40
CA GLU A 286 24.49 -9.71 6.21
C GLU A 286 24.70 -8.23 6.54
N LEU A 287 24.10 -7.76 7.65
CA LEU A 287 24.22 -6.38 8.12
C LEU A 287 25.63 -6.05 8.59
N GLU A 288 26.30 -6.96 9.31
CA GLU A 288 27.70 -6.80 9.72
C GLU A 288 28.65 -6.70 8.53
N LEU A 289 28.39 -7.45 7.47
CA LEU A 289 29.15 -7.35 6.22
C LEU A 289 28.94 -6.00 5.53
N ALA A 290 27.71 -5.50 5.53
CA ALA A 290 27.33 -4.26 4.85
C ALA A 290 27.74 -2.99 5.60
N ASP A 291 27.51 -2.94 6.91
CA ASP A 291 27.79 -1.77 7.75
C ASP A 291 28.18 -2.17 9.18
N PRO A 292 29.42 -2.61 9.42
CA PRO A 292 29.89 -3.02 10.73
C PRO A 292 29.86 -1.88 11.78
N ARG A 293 29.99 -0.62 11.34
CA ARG A 293 29.95 0.53 12.26
C ARG A 293 28.56 0.74 12.83
N TRP A 294 27.54 0.68 11.99
CA TRP A 294 26.17 0.78 12.44
C TRP A 294 25.79 -0.39 13.36
N CYS A 295 26.17 -1.62 12.98
CA CYS A 295 25.93 -2.81 13.79
C CYS A 295 26.54 -2.70 15.20
N GLN A 296 27.78 -2.18 15.29
CA GLN A 296 28.43 -1.92 16.57
C GLN A 296 27.70 -0.82 17.36
N ALA A 297 27.28 0.26 16.72
CA ALA A 297 26.62 1.40 17.38
C ALA A 297 25.32 0.99 18.07
N ILE A 298 24.54 0.06 17.48
CA ILE A 298 23.30 -0.46 18.07
C ILE A 298 23.50 -1.77 18.86
N SER A 299 24.73 -2.27 18.96
CA SER A 299 25.04 -3.57 19.57
C SER A 299 24.24 -4.74 18.97
N LEU A 300 24.12 -4.78 17.65
CA LEU A 300 23.25 -5.69 16.90
C LEU A 300 23.42 -7.16 17.29
N VAL A 301 24.64 -7.61 17.55
CA VAL A 301 24.97 -8.98 17.96
C VAL A 301 24.32 -9.43 19.28
N THR A 302 23.87 -8.50 20.10
CA THR A 302 23.18 -8.78 21.37
C THR A 302 21.67 -8.80 21.22
N LEU A 303 21.15 -8.44 20.04
CA LEU A 303 19.73 -8.38 19.74
C LEU A 303 19.23 -9.69 19.14
N ASN A 304 17.90 -9.82 19.10
CA ASN A 304 17.19 -10.92 18.46
C ASN A 304 15.98 -10.39 17.70
N ALA A 305 15.20 -11.26 17.07
CA ALA A 305 14.03 -10.91 16.29
C ALA A 305 12.95 -10.12 17.09
N ASP A 306 12.92 -10.30 18.41
CA ASP A 306 11.94 -9.65 19.28
C ASP A 306 12.40 -8.24 19.74
N THR A 307 13.71 -8.01 19.87
CA THR A 307 14.28 -6.81 20.48
C THR A 307 14.81 -5.76 19.51
N LEU A 308 15.11 -6.14 18.26
CA LEU A 308 15.59 -5.19 17.22
C LEU A 308 14.66 -4.00 17.05
N ARG A 309 13.35 -4.23 17.05
CA ARG A 309 12.33 -3.18 16.91
C ARG A 309 12.50 -2.06 17.93
N ASP A 310 12.76 -2.39 19.18
CA ASP A 310 12.82 -1.40 20.25
C ASP A 310 14.03 -0.49 20.08
N VAL A 311 15.20 -1.06 19.73
CA VAL A 311 16.40 -0.29 19.41
C VAL A 311 16.23 0.52 18.11
N TRP A 312 15.55 -0.05 17.09
CA TRP A 312 15.28 0.64 15.83
C TRP A 312 14.55 1.97 16.01
N PHE A 313 13.53 1.98 16.87
CA PHE A 313 12.72 3.17 17.12
C PHE A 313 13.21 4.05 18.28
N GLU A 314 14.21 3.61 19.07
CA GLU A 314 14.61 4.28 20.30
C GLU A 314 15.05 5.72 20.06
N ASP A 315 15.92 5.93 19.07
CA ASP A 315 16.45 7.26 18.74
C ASP A 315 15.38 8.22 18.25
N ARG A 316 14.47 7.73 17.43
CA ARG A 316 13.33 8.52 16.89
C ARG A 316 12.34 8.91 17.99
N LYS A 317 12.13 8.05 18.98
CA LYS A 317 11.26 8.34 20.13
C LYS A 317 11.84 9.40 21.06
N LYS A 318 13.17 9.50 21.17
CA LYS A 318 13.87 10.51 21.98
C LYS A 318 13.80 11.91 21.38
N HIS A 319 13.63 12.01 20.08
CA HIS A 319 13.55 13.28 19.37
C HIS A 319 12.09 13.62 19.05
N GLY A 320 11.77 14.91 18.98
CA GLY A 320 10.47 15.34 18.48
C GLY A 320 10.25 14.90 17.04
N PRO A 321 9.06 14.42 16.65
CA PRO A 321 8.80 13.82 15.34
C PRO A 321 9.16 14.74 14.17
N PHE A 322 8.91 16.04 14.27
CA PHE A 322 9.27 17.00 13.23
C PHE A 322 10.76 17.35 13.22
N THR A 323 11.43 17.35 14.37
CA THR A 323 12.90 17.53 14.46
C THR A 323 13.61 16.36 13.77
N TRP A 324 13.13 15.13 14.00
CA TRP A 324 13.63 13.96 13.30
C TRP A 324 13.37 14.05 11.80
N ALA A 325 12.13 14.35 11.38
CA ALA A 325 11.75 14.45 9.99
C ALA A 325 12.60 15.48 9.21
N GLU A 326 12.89 16.63 9.81
CA GLU A 326 13.78 17.65 9.22
C GLU A 326 15.22 17.15 9.06
N ALA A 327 15.77 16.49 10.08
CA ALA A 327 17.12 15.94 10.04
C ALA A 327 17.23 14.81 9.00
N ASN A 328 16.28 13.90 8.97
CA ASN A 328 16.20 12.82 8.00
C ASN A 328 16.05 13.33 6.56
N LEU A 329 15.19 14.32 6.32
CA LEU A 329 15.04 14.93 5.00
C LEU A 329 16.36 15.53 4.50
N LYS A 330 17.08 16.28 5.35
CA LYS A 330 18.39 16.88 5.01
C LYS A 330 19.43 15.80 4.66
N GLU A 331 19.45 14.69 5.42
CA GLU A 331 20.31 13.55 5.14
C GLU A 331 19.98 12.91 3.78
N VAL A 332 18.71 12.57 3.56
CA VAL A 332 18.25 11.92 2.32
C VAL A 332 18.54 12.77 1.10
N GLU A 333 18.26 14.07 1.15
CA GLU A 333 18.51 14.98 0.03
C GLU A 333 20.02 15.13 -0.28
N ARG A 334 20.85 15.18 0.75
CA ARG A 334 22.29 15.16 0.57
C ARG A 334 22.73 13.85 -0.10
N ASN A 335 22.28 12.70 0.42
CA ASN A 335 22.63 11.39 -0.10
C ASN A 335 22.13 11.18 -1.54
N LYS A 336 20.96 11.71 -1.89
CA LYS A 336 20.46 11.71 -3.29
C LYS A 336 21.36 12.54 -4.23
N ARG A 337 21.79 13.74 -3.81
CA ARG A 337 22.71 14.58 -4.61
C ARG A 337 24.08 13.92 -4.79
N GLU A 338 24.60 13.29 -3.73
CA GLU A 338 25.91 12.63 -3.72
C GLU A 338 25.86 11.21 -4.28
N LYS A 339 24.68 10.69 -4.62
CA LYS A 339 24.43 9.28 -5.00
C LYS A 339 25.01 8.30 -3.98
N ARG A 340 24.83 8.62 -2.71
CA ARG A 340 25.33 7.85 -1.59
C ARG A 340 24.26 6.95 -1.02
N THR A 341 24.53 5.67 -0.96
CA THR A 341 23.67 4.66 -0.32
C THR A 341 24.04 4.53 1.16
N VAL A 342 23.03 4.49 2.03
CA VAL A 342 23.19 4.12 3.44
C VAL A 342 23.12 2.60 3.53
N ALA A 343 24.28 1.97 3.74
CA ALA A 343 24.44 0.53 3.54
C ALA A 343 23.49 -0.32 4.38
N TRP A 344 23.34 -0.04 5.67
CA TRP A 344 22.44 -0.80 6.54
C TRP A 344 20.95 -0.65 6.13
N ARG A 345 20.51 0.56 5.74
CA ARG A 345 19.12 0.79 5.29
C ARG A 345 18.80 -0.01 4.02
N TYR A 346 19.72 0.05 3.07
CA TYR A 346 19.60 -0.68 1.81
C TYR A 346 19.64 -2.20 2.03
N THR A 347 20.44 -2.67 2.99
CA THR A 347 20.49 -4.09 3.33
C THR A 347 19.18 -4.55 3.97
N VAL A 348 18.59 -3.77 4.87
CA VAL A 348 17.28 -4.09 5.46
C VAL A 348 16.19 -4.13 4.38
N LEU A 349 16.23 -3.22 3.41
CA LEU A 349 15.28 -3.20 2.29
C LEU A 349 15.34 -4.51 1.47
N ARG A 350 16.55 -4.98 1.12
CA ARG A 350 16.73 -6.24 0.38
C ARG A 350 16.38 -7.48 1.22
N LEU A 351 16.72 -7.46 2.50
CA LEU A 351 16.37 -8.53 3.44
C LEU A 351 14.86 -8.72 3.56
N HIS A 352 14.09 -7.63 3.48
CA HIS A 352 12.63 -7.69 3.53
C HIS A 352 12.07 -8.67 2.49
N GLU A 353 12.50 -8.59 1.23
CA GLU A 353 11.97 -9.42 0.14
C GLU A 353 12.21 -10.93 0.41
N VAL A 354 13.41 -11.28 0.84
CA VAL A 354 13.76 -12.69 1.15
C VAL A 354 13.02 -13.18 2.39
N VAL A 355 12.97 -12.36 3.45
CA VAL A 355 12.30 -12.75 4.69
C VAL A 355 10.79 -12.87 4.50
N GLN A 356 10.19 -12.04 3.69
CA GLN A 356 8.76 -12.13 3.36
C GLN A 356 8.40 -13.49 2.75
N ALA A 357 9.24 -14.04 1.87
CA ALA A 357 9.04 -15.35 1.28
C ALA A 357 9.15 -16.50 2.31
N ILE A 358 9.85 -16.29 3.44
CA ILE A 358 10.03 -17.28 4.51
C ILE A 358 8.84 -17.32 5.48
N VAL A 359 8.12 -16.20 5.65
CA VAL A 359 7.04 -16.05 6.64
C VAL A 359 5.99 -17.18 6.61
N PRO A 360 5.53 -17.68 5.44
CA PRO A 360 4.59 -18.81 5.39
C PRO A 360 5.11 -20.09 6.04
N SER A 361 6.44 -20.28 6.08
CA SER A 361 7.11 -21.47 6.63
C SER A 361 7.41 -21.36 8.13
N LEU A 362 7.14 -20.23 8.77
CA LEU A 362 7.31 -20.03 10.20
C LEU A 362 6.27 -20.84 11.01
N SER A 363 6.67 -21.32 12.19
CA SER A 363 5.71 -21.82 13.19
C SER A 363 4.74 -20.71 13.59
N GLU A 364 3.55 -21.06 14.10
CA GLU A 364 2.57 -20.08 14.59
C GLU A 364 3.18 -19.12 15.63
N ARG A 365 3.94 -19.66 16.59
CA ARG A 365 4.67 -18.88 17.59
C ARG A 365 5.66 -17.90 16.96
N ASP A 366 6.46 -18.35 16.00
CA ASP A 366 7.47 -17.51 15.36
C ASP A 366 6.83 -16.46 14.44
N ARG A 367 5.66 -16.76 13.87
CA ARG A 367 4.87 -15.79 13.10
C ARG A 367 4.33 -14.66 13.98
N GLU A 368 3.85 -14.96 15.19
CA GLU A 368 3.44 -13.92 16.15
C GLU A 368 4.63 -13.04 16.59
N ARG A 369 5.78 -13.66 16.86
CA ARG A 369 7.03 -12.94 17.18
C ARG A 369 7.46 -12.03 16.03
N PHE A 370 7.43 -12.54 14.80
CA PHE A 370 7.73 -11.75 13.60
C PHE A 370 6.83 -10.53 13.48
N LYS A 371 5.50 -10.71 13.57
CA LYS A 371 4.50 -9.63 13.49
C LYS A 371 4.68 -8.56 14.57
N SER A 372 4.97 -8.96 15.78
CA SER A 372 5.17 -8.03 16.89
C SER A 372 6.51 -7.30 16.88
N GLY A 373 7.53 -7.89 16.26
CA GLY A 373 8.93 -7.44 16.27
C GLY A 373 9.43 -7.00 14.90
N LEU A 374 10.01 -7.93 14.17
CA LEU A 374 10.82 -7.68 12.97
C LEU A 374 10.01 -7.10 11.80
N GLU A 375 8.75 -7.51 11.60
CA GLU A 375 7.86 -6.95 10.59
C GLU A 375 7.74 -5.42 10.70
N ARG A 376 7.71 -4.88 11.94
CA ARG A 376 7.64 -3.43 12.18
C ARG A 376 8.88 -2.69 11.69
N VAL A 377 10.05 -3.31 11.76
CA VAL A 377 11.30 -2.76 11.23
C VAL A 377 11.26 -2.72 9.71
N PHE A 378 10.81 -3.79 9.08
CA PHE A 378 10.68 -3.84 7.63
C PHE A 378 9.67 -2.84 7.10
N ILE A 379 8.46 -2.80 7.68
CA ILE A 379 7.42 -1.84 7.29
C ILE A 379 7.95 -0.40 7.38
N ASP A 380 8.61 -0.05 8.47
CA ASP A 380 9.16 1.31 8.64
C ASP A 380 10.24 1.62 7.59
N ASN A 381 11.05 0.64 7.21
CA ASN A 381 12.12 0.83 6.23
C ASN A 381 11.59 0.97 4.79
N TYR A 382 10.67 0.08 4.36
CA TYR A 382 10.15 0.13 2.97
C TYR A 382 8.98 1.11 2.79
N ALA A 383 8.25 1.46 3.85
CA ALA A 383 7.16 2.44 3.78
C ALA A 383 7.66 3.89 3.90
N ALA A 384 8.89 4.14 3.49
CA ALA A 384 9.43 5.48 3.32
C ALA A 384 8.57 6.30 2.35
N ILE A 385 8.50 7.62 2.56
CA ILE A 385 7.63 8.51 1.80
C ILE A 385 8.44 9.47 0.90
N PRO A 386 7.82 10.01 -0.17
CA PRO A 386 8.48 11.01 -0.99
C PRO A 386 9.03 12.17 -0.15
N PRO A 387 10.28 12.62 -0.38
CA PRO A 387 10.84 13.80 0.31
C PRO A 387 9.94 15.04 0.25
N GLN A 388 9.20 15.20 -0.85
CA GLN A 388 8.21 16.27 -1.00
C GLN A 388 7.09 16.19 0.04
N SER A 389 6.67 14.99 0.44
CA SER A 389 5.64 14.81 1.47
C SER A 389 6.15 15.26 2.84
N ILE A 390 7.43 14.99 3.16
CA ILE A 390 8.05 15.51 4.39
C ILE A 390 8.13 17.04 4.35
N ARG A 391 8.55 17.67 3.23
CA ARG A 391 8.55 19.14 3.13
C ARG A 391 7.18 19.74 3.39
N ARG A 392 6.13 19.12 2.84
CA ARG A 392 4.75 19.56 3.08
C ARG A 392 4.34 19.45 4.55
N LEU A 393 4.70 18.37 5.23
CA LEU A 393 4.46 18.21 6.66
C LEU A 393 5.18 19.28 7.49
N LEU A 394 6.43 19.59 7.16
CA LEU A 394 7.20 20.65 7.83
C LEU A 394 6.56 22.03 7.59
N ALA A 395 6.11 22.32 6.37
CA ALA A 395 5.39 23.56 6.04
C ALA A 395 4.08 23.72 6.84
N LEU A 396 3.32 22.61 6.99
CA LEU A 396 2.10 22.60 7.81
C LEU A 396 2.40 22.78 9.30
N ARG A 397 3.51 22.22 9.77
CA ARG A 397 3.98 22.43 11.15
C ARG A 397 4.36 23.85 11.41
N GLU A 398 5.09 24.50 10.49
CA GLU A 398 5.48 25.91 10.57
C GLU A 398 4.25 26.82 10.55
N ALA A 399 3.25 26.50 9.74
CA ALA A 399 1.96 27.19 9.71
C ALA A 399 1.11 26.95 10.97
N GLY A 400 1.55 26.11 11.90
CA GLY A 400 0.84 25.81 13.16
C GLY A 400 -0.44 25.00 12.99
N ILE A 401 -0.58 24.27 11.86
CA ILE A 401 -1.77 23.49 11.52
C ILE A 401 -1.64 22.06 12.03
N ILE A 402 -0.48 21.39 11.86
CA ILE A 402 -0.33 19.98 12.14
C ILE A 402 0.49 19.71 13.39
N SER A 403 0.06 18.71 14.14
CA SER A 403 0.76 18.18 15.31
C SER A 403 0.75 16.66 15.30
N VAL A 404 1.63 16.05 16.10
CA VAL A 404 1.73 14.59 16.25
C VAL A 404 1.65 14.24 17.72
N VAL A 405 0.87 13.20 18.05
CA VAL A 405 0.70 12.71 19.42
C VAL A 405 1.00 11.21 19.49
N ALA A 406 1.82 10.82 20.43
CA ALA A 406 2.01 9.44 20.85
C ALA A 406 0.92 9.07 21.88
N LEU A 407 0.08 8.09 21.59
CA LEU A 407 -1.01 7.66 22.47
C LEU A 407 -0.57 6.59 23.49
N GLY A 408 0.57 5.92 23.24
CA GLY A 408 0.95 4.72 23.97
C GLY A 408 0.10 3.49 23.59
N ASP A 409 0.17 2.46 24.42
CA ASP A 409 -0.58 1.21 24.19
C ASP A 409 -1.99 1.24 24.82
N ASN A 410 -2.21 2.11 25.80
CA ASN A 410 -3.46 2.19 26.56
C ASN A 410 -4.15 3.54 26.32
N TYR A 411 -5.21 3.52 25.53
CA TYR A 411 -6.11 4.66 25.31
C TYR A 411 -7.51 4.17 25.02
N ASP A 412 -8.51 4.96 25.42
CA ASP A 412 -9.90 4.74 25.07
C ASP A 412 -10.29 5.66 23.91
N LEU A 413 -11.05 5.11 22.95
CA LEU A 413 -11.57 5.83 21.79
C LEU A 413 -13.11 5.77 21.85
N ASP A 414 -13.72 6.94 22.03
CA ASP A 414 -15.18 7.12 22.06
C ASP A 414 -15.60 7.93 20.83
N ILE A 415 -16.30 7.28 19.91
CA ILE A 415 -16.80 7.85 18.66
C ILE A 415 -18.26 8.24 18.88
N GLY A 416 -18.51 9.53 19.09
CA GLY A 416 -19.86 10.08 19.21
C GLY A 416 -20.39 10.63 17.90
N SER A 417 -21.68 11.03 17.89
CA SER A 417 -22.36 11.61 16.72
C SER A 417 -21.78 12.95 16.27
N ASP A 418 -21.29 13.76 17.21
CA ASP A 418 -20.87 15.15 16.95
C ASP A 418 -19.38 15.38 17.18
N GLN A 419 -18.71 14.49 17.90
CA GLN A 419 -17.27 14.58 18.19
C GLN A 419 -16.73 13.21 18.57
N THR A 420 -15.43 13.06 18.35
CA THR A 420 -14.66 11.89 18.84
C THR A 420 -13.75 12.31 19.97
N VAL A 421 -13.66 11.46 21.00
CA VAL A 421 -12.83 11.69 22.19
C VAL A 421 -11.83 10.55 22.35
N ILE A 422 -10.56 10.92 22.53
CA ILE A 422 -9.51 9.98 22.92
C ILE A 422 -9.04 10.31 24.33
N THR A 423 -9.06 9.30 25.17
CA THR A 423 -8.61 9.42 26.59
C THR A 423 -7.40 8.54 26.80
N THR A 424 -6.29 9.14 27.18
CA THR A 424 -5.09 8.46 27.68
C THR A 424 -5.01 8.61 29.20
N ALA A 425 -4.05 7.95 29.84
CA ALA A 425 -3.83 8.11 31.28
C ALA A 425 -3.53 9.57 31.68
N GLU A 426 -2.96 10.37 30.78
CA GLU A 426 -2.46 11.73 31.08
C GLU A 426 -3.38 12.83 30.53
N LYS A 427 -4.09 12.58 29.42
CA LYS A 427 -4.77 13.64 28.69
C LYS A 427 -5.99 13.13 27.95
N ARG A 428 -6.97 14.03 27.78
CA ARG A 428 -8.16 13.83 26.96
C ARG A 428 -8.10 14.76 25.77
N TYR A 429 -8.25 14.19 24.57
CA TYR A 429 -8.30 14.90 23.29
C TYR A 429 -9.72 14.87 22.75
N ARG A 430 -10.15 15.96 22.13
CA ARG A 430 -11.47 16.06 21.51
C ARG A 430 -11.31 16.55 20.09
N PHE A 431 -12.05 15.95 19.17
CA PHE A 431 -12.00 16.27 17.76
C PHE A 431 -13.41 16.45 17.22
N ASP A 432 -13.63 17.54 16.48
CA ASP A 432 -14.88 17.81 15.80
C ASP A 432 -15.06 16.90 14.57
N VAL A 433 -13.94 16.50 13.97
CA VAL A 433 -13.87 15.54 12.87
C VAL A 433 -12.77 14.52 13.19
N PHE A 434 -13.05 13.25 12.98
CA PHE A 434 -12.10 12.17 13.21
C PHE A 434 -12.02 11.23 12.02
N ILE A 435 -10.79 10.92 11.59
CA ILE A 435 -10.51 10.06 10.44
C ILE A 435 -9.67 8.86 10.90
N ASP A 436 -10.18 7.65 10.70
CA ASP A 436 -9.42 6.44 11.00
C ASP A 436 -8.56 6.02 9.81
N ALA A 437 -7.26 6.29 9.89
CA ALA A 437 -6.28 6.00 8.86
C ALA A 437 -5.30 4.87 9.25
N ARG A 438 -5.73 3.93 10.11
CA ARG A 438 -4.88 2.82 10.60
C ARG A 438 -4.58 1.74 9.56
N GLY A 439 -5.16 1.84 8.38
CA GLY A 439 -5.04 0.85 7.32
C GLY A 439 -6.08 -0.28 7.43
N GLN A 440 -6.07 -1.16 6.45
CA GLN A 440 -7.02 -2.27 6.38
C GLN A 440 -6.64 -3.40 7.33
N LYS A 441 -7.67 -4.08 7.85
CA LYS A 441 -7.51 -5.39 8.47
C LYS A 441 -7.42 -6.44 7.36
N PRO A 442 -6.58 -7.50 7.53
CA PRO A 442 -6.59 -8.62 6.61
C PRO A 442 -7.99 -9.20 6.48
N LEU A 443 -8.45 -9.43 5.25
CA LEU A 443 -9.76 -10.02 4.99
C LEU A 443 -9.82 -11.48 5.45
N ARG A 444 -10.89 -11.80 6.15
CA ARG A 444 -11.27 -13.17 6.49
C ARG A 444 -12.34 -13.65 5.51
N ASN A 445 -12.63 -14.94 5.53
CA ASN A 445 -13.71 -15.52 4.70
C ASN A 445 -15.04 -14.76 4.83
N LYS A 446 -15.36 -14.29 6.04
CA LYS A 446 -16.60 -13.52 6.32
C LYS A 446 -16.62 -12.11 5.70
N ASP A 447 -15.45 -11.55 5.40
CA ASP A 447 -15.29 -10.18 4.92
C ASP A 447 -15.24 -10.11 3.37
N ILE A 448 -15.27 -11.27 2.69
CA ILE A 448 -15.27 -11.35 1.23
C ILE A 448 -16.59 -10.76 0.69
N PRO A 449 -16.53 -9.79 -0.25
CA PRO A 449 -17.70 -9.02 -0.67
C PRO A 449 -18.67 -9.79 -1.57
N PHE A 450 -18.36 -11.06 -1.93
CA PHE A 450 -19.17 -11.92 -2.80
C PHE A 450 -19.97 -12.91 -1.98
N PRO A 451 -21.30 -12.74 -1.82
CA PRO A 451 -22.12 -13.52 -0.88
C PRO A 451 -22.10 -15.05 -1.11
N THR A 452 -22.16 -15.49 -2.35
CA THR A 452 -22.15 -16.94 -2.67
C THR A 452 -20.75 -17.52 -2.48
N LEU A 453 -19.69 -16.83 -2.93
CA LEU A 453 -18.30 -17.25 -2.70
C LEU A 453 -18.00 -17.34 -1.20
N ARG A 454 -18.45 -16.36 -0.41
CA ARG A 454 -18.30 -16.35 1.05
C ARG A 454 -18.95 -17.58 1.69
N LYS A 455 -20.17 -17.95 1.24
CA LYS A 455 -20.83 -19.17 1.71
C LYS A 455 -20.07 -20.43 1.35
N GLN A 456 -19.55 -20.52 0.12
CA GLN A 456 -18.73 -21.65 -0.31
C GLN A 456 -17.42 -21.77 0.48
N LEU A 457 -16.76 -20.66 0.78
CA LEU A 457 -15.56 -20.65 1.62
C LEU A 457 -15.85 -21.04 3.08
N ALA A 458 -17.00 -20.67 3.62
CA ALA A 458 -17.40 -21.04 4.97
C ALA A 458 -17.56 -22.56 5.17
N GLU A 459 -17.73 -23.35 4.08
CA GLU A 459 -17.80 -24.81 4.14
C GLU A 459 -16.50 -25.47 4.65
N THR A 460 -15.37 -24.78 4.55
CA THR A 460 -14.08 -25.31 5.07
C THR A 460 -13.97 -25.23 6.57
N GLY A 461 -14.72 -24.33 7.22
CA GLY A 461 -14.60 -24.02 8.65
C GLY A 461 -13.40 -23.14 9.00
N ASP A 462 -12.58 -22.73 8.01
CA ASP A 462 -11.42 -21.89 8.20
C ASP A 462 -11.83 -20.39 8.20
N ASP A 463 -11.12 -19.57 8.97
CA ASP A 463 -11.32 -18.12 8.99
C ASP A 463 -10.69 -17.41 7.79
N VAL A 464 -9.70 -18.04 7.14
CA VAL A 464 -8.90 -17.46 6.05
C VAL A 464 -8.88 -18.42 4.86
N PRO A 465 -9.03 -17.92 3.61
CA PRO A 465 -8.97 -18.77 2.43
C PRO A 465 -7.62 -19.51 2.32
N ASP A 466 -7.66 -20.78 1.94
CA ASP A 466 -6.48 -21.54 1.61
C ASP A 466 -6.09 -21.29 0.15
N VAL A 467 -4.94 -20.64 -0.06
CA VAL A 467 -4.46 -20.19 -1.37
C VAL A 467 -3.13 -20.86 -1.70
N GLY A 468 -3.01 -21.38 -2.90
CA GLY A 468 -1.79 -21.99 -3.41
C GLY A 468 -0.73 -20.97 -3.84
N GLU A 469 0.46 -21.47 -4.20
CA GLU A 469 1.56 -20.65 -4.73
C GLU A 469 1.19 -19.92 -6.04
N ASP A 470 0.25 -20.46 -6.81
CA ASP A 470 -0.32 -19.86 -8.02
C ASP A 470 -1.48 -18.89 -7.74
N TYR A 471 -1.67 -18.51 -6.48
CA TYR A 471 -2.76 -17.64 -6.00
C TYR A 471 -4.17 -18.20 -6.22
N THR A 472 -4.33 -19.46 -6.63
CA THR A 472 -5.65 -20.09 -6.74
C THR A 472 -6.11 -20.67 -5.40
N LEU A 473 -7.44 -20.68 -5.19
CA LEU A 473 -8.04 -21.31 -4.02
C LEU A 473 -7.81 -22.83 -4.07
N LEU A 474 -7.39 -23.39 -2.94
CA LEU A 474 -7.16 -24.83 -2.77
C LEU A 474 -8.38 -25.54 -2.17
N ALA A 475 -9.21 -24.84 -1.42
CA ALA A 475 -10.37 -25.37 -0.73
C ALA A 475 -11.55 -24.37 -0.79
N PRO A 476 -12.79 -24.86 -0.75
CA PRO A 476 -13.21 -26.25 -0.93
C PRO A 476 -12.96 -26.77 -2.35
N ALA A 477 -13.12 -28.08 -2.57
CA ALA A 477 -12.85 -28.71 -3.86
C ALA A 477 -13.55 -28.08 -5.06
N SER A 478 -14.74 -27.51 -4.88
CA SER A 478 -15.52 -26.80 -5.89
C SER A 478 -14.83 -25.53 -6.41
N LEU A 479 -13.97 -24.91 -5.61
CA LEU A 479 -13.26 -23.66 -5.93
C LEU A 479 -11.84 -23.89 -6.45
N ARG A 480 -11.29 -25.11 -6.27
CA ARG A 480 -9.90 -25.41 -6.60
C ARG A 480 -9.58 -25.13 -8.05
N GLY A 481 -8.58 -24.25 -8.29
CA GLY A 481 -8.14 -23.85 -9.63
C GLY A 481 -9.20 -23.09 -10.45
N ARG A 482 -10.30 -22.62 -9.82
CA ARG A 482 -11.37 -21.85 -10.44
C ARG A 482 -11.32 -20.37 -10.13
N ILE A 483 -10.78 -20.03 -8.97
CA ILE A 483 -10.71 -18.65 -8.49
C ILE A 483 -9.27 -18.37 -8.06
N ALA A 484 -8.71 -17.28 -8.57
CA ALA A 484 -7.42 -16.75 -8.14
C ALA A 484 -7.64 -15.37 -7.48
N PHE A 485 -6.91 -15.10 -6.38
CA PHE A 485 -6.90 -13.79 -5.75
C PHE A 485 -5.63 -13.04 -6.13
N GLY A 486 -5.77 -11.97 -6.93
CA GLY A 486 -4.64 -11.16 -7.40
C GLY A 486 -4.29 -9.97 -6.49
N ALA A 487 -5.27 -9.42 -5.77
CA ALA A 487 -5.08 -8.18 -5.00
C ALA A 487 -5.97 -8.08 -3.76
N ILE A 488 -6.46 -9.18 -3.22
CA ILE A 488 -7.14 -9.17 -1.93
C ILE A 488 -6.10 -9.50 -0.86
N GLN A 489 -5.95 -8.64 0.13
CA GLN A 489 -5.08 -8.89 1.29
C GLN A 489 -5.71 -9.99 2.15
N ILE A 490 -5.34 -11.25 1.87
CA ILE A 490 -5.80 -12.41 2.62
C ILE A 490 -4.90 -12.58 3.84
N GLY A 491 -5.48 -12.93 4.99
CA GLY A 491 -4.81 -12.96 6.30
C GLY A 491 -3.60 -13.87 6.48
N ARG A 492 -3.11 -14.53 5.41
CA ARG A 492 -1.87 -15.31 5.42
C ARG A 492 -0.66 -14.59 4.82
N ALA A 493 -0.86 -13.52 4.07
CA ALA A 493 0.19 -12.81 3.36
C ALA A 493 0.23 -11.35 3.82
N SER A 494 0.91 -11.08 4.89
CA SER A 494 1.44 -9.76 5.25
C SER A 494 2.53 -9.94 6.28
#